data_58302415d1e27d81e8f51a062613bc9b
#
_entry.id   58302415d1e27d81e8f51a062613bc9b
#
_cell.length_a   1.000
_cell.length_b   1.000
_cell.length_c   1.000
_cell.angle_alpha   90.00
_cell.angle_beta   90.00
_cell.angle_gamma   90.00
#
_symmetry.space_group_name_H-M   'P 1'
#
loop_
_entity.id
_entity.type
_entity.pdbx_description
1 polymer ?
#
loop_
_entity_poly.entity_id
_entity_poly.type
_entity_poly.pdbx_seq_one_letter_code
_entity_poly.pdbx_strand_id
1 'polypeptide(L)'
;MPMSEDELALWRQALAAVPILQGLSNTEQTTLIGLGQQLLKRKTLTLIGVELSRRQQAVLALQAALPILHLGLDWYRGFHEIIIIPEPVTRRQEVQDEFGLVSEFEEENAGESWPQGPLVLAWSELQQDGDWDGFNLVIHELAHKLDMLGGEADGAPPLPGLMSSQLWQQAFQSAFDTLCQQLDRDEVTAIDPYAAEHPAEFFAVSCECFFTDPLRLQQVYPAVYRQLSQFFSQDPALRFPATRLLAGEGDTGSLG
;
A
#
# COMPACT_ATOMS: atom_id res chain seq x y z
N MET A 1 -25.62 14.06 9.90
CA MET A 1 -26.86 13.67 9.17
C MET A 1 -26.66 12.27 8.66
N PRO A 2 -27.67 11.39 8.64
CA PRO A 2 -27.56 10.10 8.00
C PRO A 2 -27.30 10.29 6.50
N MET A 3 -26.56 9.35 5.91
CA MET A 3 -26.24 9.32 4.48
C MET A 3 -27.53 9.14 3.65
N SER A 4 -27.65 9.82 2.51
CA SER A 4 -28.77 9.61 1.60
C SER A 4 -28.67 8.22 0.94
N GLU A 5 -29.79 7.69 0.46
CA GLU A 5 -29.82 6.40 -0.24
C GLU A 5 -28.94 6.42 -1.50
N ASP A 6 -28.94 7.51 -2.26
CA ASP A 6 -28.11 7.69 -3.46
C ASP A 6 -26.60 7.71 -3.11
N GLU A 7 -26.24 8.35 -2.01
CA GLU A 7 -24.87 8.38 -1.55
C GLU A 7 -24.40 6.99 -1.07
N LEU A 8 -25.24 6.27 -0.34
CA LEU A 8 -24.94 4.89 0.07
C LEU A 8 -24.81 3.97 -1.15
N ALA A 9 -25.65 4.12 -2.16
CA ALA A 9 -25.56 3.36 -3.41
C ALA A 9 -24.25 3.62 -4.15
N LEU A 10 -23.79 4.88 -4.21
CA LEU A 10 -22.50 5.25 -4.80
C LEU A 10 -21.33 4.55 -4.09
N TRP A 11 -21.29 4.59 -2.74
CA TRP A 11 -20.23 3.95 -1.97
C TRP A 11 -20.24 2.43 -2.11
N ARG A 12 -21.40 1.79 -2.16
CA ARG A 12 -21.53 0.36 -2.42
C ARG A 12 -21.05 -0.03 -3.82
N GLN A 13 -21.36 0.80 -4.84
CA GLN A 13 -20.85 0.60 -6.19
C GLN A 13 -19.32 0.76 -6.26
N ALA A 14 -18.76 1.73 -5.54
CA ALA A 14 -17.32 1.90 -5.45
C ALA A 14 -16.66 0.68 -4.78
N LEU A 15 -17.21 0.20 -3.67
CA LEU A 15 -16.72 -0.98 -2.96
C LEU A 15 -16.75 -2.24 -3.83
N ALA A 16 -17.84 -2.45 -4.57
CA ALA A 16 -17.98 -3.59 -5.47
C ALA A 16 -17.01 -3.56 -6.67
N ALA A 17 -16.50 -2.37 -7.02
CA ALA A 17 -15.58 -2.19 -8.14
C ALA A 17 -14.12 -2.52 -7.79
N VAL A 18 -13.77 -2.67 -6.52
CA VAL A 18 -12.40 -2.90 -6.05
C VAL A 18 -12.23 -4.35 -5.60
N PRO A 19 -11.52 -5.20 -6.34
CA PRO A 19 -11.40 -6.63 -6.05
C PRO A 19 -10.86 -6.95 -4.65
N ILE A 20 -9.83 -6.24 -4.17
CA ILE A 20 -9.23 -6.48 -2.84
C ILE A 20 -10.17 -6.18 -1.66
N LEU A 21 -11.29 -5.51 -1.91
CA LEU A 21 -12.34 -5.25 -0.91
C LEU A 21 -13.41 -6.35 -0.87
N GLN A 22 -13.34 -7.33 -1.76
CA GLN A 22 -14.27 -8.45 -1.75
C GLN A 22 -14.01 -9.37 -0.54
N GLY A 23 -15.04 -10.04 -0.07
CA GLY A 23 -14.96 -10.93 1.09
C GLY A 23 -14.96 -10.22 2.46
N LEU A 24 -14.99 -8.88 2.50
CA LEU A 24 -15.26 -8.15 3.74
C LEU A 24 -16.68 -8.44 4.26
N SER A 25 -16.82 -8.66 5.55
CA SER A 25 -18.13 -8.81 6.21
C SER A 25 -18.96 -7.53 6.09
N ASN A 26 -20.27 -7.62 6.24
CA ASN A 26 -21.16 -6.45 6.20
C ASN A 26 -20.78 -5.37 7.22
N THR A 27 -20.26 -5.77 8.39
CA THR A 27 -19.80 -4.85 9.42
C THR A 27 -18.54 -4.13 8.96
N GLU A 28 -17.56 -4.85 8.41
CA GLU A 28 -16.33 -4.27 7.88
C GLU A 28 -16.60 -3.33 6.70
N GLN A 29 -17.49 -3.72 5.78
CA GLN A 29 -17.92 -2.85 4.67
C GLN A 29 -18.52 -1.53 5.18
N THR A 30 -19.37 -1.61 6.20
CA THR A 30 -19.99 -0.42 6.79
C THR A 30 -18.94 0.47 7.47
N THR A 31 -18.00 -0.13 8.19
CA THR A 31 -16.89 0.57 8.86
C THR A 31 -15.98 1.21 7.82
N LEU A 32 -15.62 0.49 6.76
CA LEU A 32 -14.75 0.96 5.68
C LEU A 32 -15.35 2.17 4.96
N ILE A 33 -16.64 2.10 4.60
CA ILE A 33 -17.37 3.23 4.01
C ILE A 33 -17.34 4.44 4.96
N GLY A 34 -17.59 4.23 6.25
CA GLY A 34 -17.55 5.28 7.25
C GLY A 34 -16.16 5.94 7.38
N LEU A 35 -15.09 5.14 7.34
CA LEU A 35 -13.71 5.63 7.36
C LEU A 35 -13.37 6.39 6.07
N GLY A 36 -13.73 5.87 4.90
CA GLY A 36 -13.52 6.55 3.62
C GLY A 36 -14.20 7.92 3.56
N GLN A 37 -15.44 8.01 4.04
CA GLN A 37 -16.15 9.29 4.14
C GLN A 37 -15.48 10.27 5.10
N GLN A 38 -15.03 9.78 6.26
CA GLN A 38 -14.31 10.62 7.22
C GLN A 38 -12.96 11.08 6.66
N LEU A 39 -12.28 10.22 5.90
CA LEU A 39 -11.02 10.56 5.23
C LEU A 39 -11.24 11.71 4.25
N LEU A 40 -12.19 11.61 3.31
CA LEU A 40 -12.52 12.68 2.36
C LEU A 40 -13.03 13.96 3.04
N LYS A 41 -13.58 13.87 4.24
CA LYS A 41 -14.03 15.03 5.01
C LYS A 41 -12.90 15.72 5.77
N ARG A 42 -11.92 14.95 6.27
CA ARG A 42 -10.84 15.46 7.14
C ARG A 42 -9.56 15.80 6.38
N LYS A 43 -9.37 15.22 5.19
CA LYS A 43 -8.22 15.45 4.31
C LYS A 43 -8.65 16.33 3.15
N THR A 44 -7.80 17.29 2.79
CA THR A 44 -7.99 18.05 1.57
C THR A 44 -7.62 17.16 0.38
N LEU A 45 -8.49 17.03 -0.61
CA LEU A 45 -8.20 16.35 -1.88
C LEU A 45 -7.94 17.43 -2.94
N THR A 46 -6.68 17.55 -3.34
CA THR A 46 -6.22 18.50 -4.37
C THR A 46 -5.97 17.73 -5.67
N LEU A 47 -6.64 18.17 -6.75
CA LEU A 47 -6.52 17.58 -8.08
C LEU A 47 -5.74 18.55 -8.97
N ILE A 48 -4.56 18.15 -9.47
CA ILE A 48 -3.71 18.97 -10.33
C ILE A 48 -3.67 18.32 -11.72
N GLY A 49 -4.31 18.97 -12.71
CA GLY A 49 -4.32 18.48 -14.08
C GLY A 49 -5.13 17.21 -14.32
N VAL A 50 -5.91 16.77 -13.34
CA VAL A 50 -6.79 15.60 -13.41
C VAL A 50 -8.19 15.93 -12.86
N GLU A 51 -9.18 15.16 -13.27
CA GLU A 51 -10.54 15.25 -12.73
C GLU A 51 -10.98 13.86 -12.23
N LEU A 52 -11.48 13.77 -11.02
CA LEU A 52 -12.01 12.57 -10.44
C LEU A 52 -13.52 12.71 -10.21
N SER A 53 -14.29 11.79 -10.78
CA SER A 53 -15.71 11.64 -10.47
C SER A 53 -15.91 11.28 -8.99
N ARG A 54 -17.10 11.52 -8.44
CA ARG A 54 -17.43 11.13 -7.06
C ARG A 54 -17.19 9.64 -6.77
N ARG A 55 -17.43 8.78 -7.79
CA ARG A 55 -17.17 7.35 -7.66
C ARG A 55 -15.67 7.05 -7.57
N GLN A 56 -14.83 7.69 -8.37
CA GLN A 56 -13.37 7.51 -8.31
C GLN A 56 -12.81 8.02 -6.98
N GLN A 57 -13.31 9.14 -6.47
CA GLN A 57 -12.96 9.62 -5.12
C GLN A 57 -13.36 8.62 -4.03
N ALA A 58 -14.52 7.97 -4.16
CA ALA A 58 -14.95 6.93 -3.22
C ALA A 58 -14.07 5.67 -3.33
N VAL A 59 -13.68 5.24 -4.54
CA VAL A 59 -12.74 4.12 -4.77
C VAL A 59 -11.40 4.40 -4.10
N LEU A 60 -10.82 5.56 -4.33
CA LEU A 60 -9.57 6.00 -3.70
C LEU A 60 -9.69 5.97 -2.16
N ALA A 61 -10.76 6.56 -1.63
CA ALA A 61 -10.96 6.64 -0.19
C ALA A 61 -11.19 5.27 0.47
N LEU A 62 -11.81 4.31 -0.23
CA LEU A 62 -11.99 2.93 0.26
C LEU A 62 -10.67 2.17 0.29
N GLN A 63 -9.84 2.29 -0.75
CA GLN A 63 -8.50 1.70 -0.77
C GLN A 63 -7.63 2.32 0.35
N ALA A 64 -7.65 3.64 0.47
CA ALA A 64 -6.92 4.33 1.54
C ALA A 64 -7.41 3.96 2.95
N ALA A 65 -8.68 3.64 3.12
CA ALA A 65 -9.25 3.26 4.42
C ALA A 65 -8.98 1.79 4.79
N LEU A 66 -8.63 0.93 3.82
CA LEU A 66 -8.43 -0.50 4.05
C LEU A 66 -7.33 -0.81 5.09
N PRO A 67 -6.13 -0.20 5.03
CA PRO A 67 -5.09 -0.46 6.03
C PRO A 67 -5.53 -0.05 7.45
N ILE A 68 -6.33 1.00 7.57
CA ILE A 68 -6.77 1.51 8.88
C ILE A 68 -8.15 0.99 9.33
N LEU A 69 -8.68 -0.05 8.68
CA LEU A 69 -10.02 -0.59 8.95
C LEU A 69 -10.26 -0.88 10.44
N HIS A 70 -9.29 -1.47 11.12
CA HIS A 70 -9.33 -1.78 12.54
C HIS A 70 -8.42 -0.88 13.40
N LEU A 71 -7.57 -0.09 12.78
CA LEU A 71 -6.70 0.87 13.46
C LEU A 71 -7.39 2.22 13.72
N GLY A 72 -8.29 2.61 12.81
CA GLY A 72 -9.01 3.89 12.88
C GLY A 72 -8.24 5.06 12.27
N LEU A 73 -8.95 6.16 12.02
CA LEU A 73 -8.46 7.30 11.25
C LEU A 73 -7.32 8.08 11.93
N ASP A 74 -7.15 7.95 13.24
CA ASP A 74 -6.08 8.63 13.97
C ASP A 74 -4.68 8.13 13.59
N TRP A 75 -4.58 6.97 12.95
CA TRP A 75 -3.34 6.48 12.36
C TRP A 75 -2.90 7.27 11.11
N TYR A 76 -3.79 8.09 10.54
CA TYR A 76 -3.46 9.02 9.46
C TYR A 76 -3.34 10.49 9.92
N ARG A 77 -3.03 10.71 11.22
CA ARG A 77 -2.86 12.08 11.76
C ARG A 77 -1.64 12.81 11.19
N GLY A 78 -0.67 12.07 10.63
CA GLY A 78 0.61 12.64 10.15
C GLY A 78 0.50 13.49 8.89
N PHE A 79 -0.59 13.43 8.13
CA PHE A 79 -0.78 14.23 6.92
C PHE A 79 -2.19 14.84 6.87
N HIS A 80 -2.35 15.92 6.06
CA HIS A 80 -3.61 16.66 5.96
C HIS A 80 -4.16 16.75 4.54
N GLU A 81 -3.35 16.46 3.53
CA GLU A 81 -3.68 16.64 2.13
C GLU A 81 -3.31 15.41 1.30
N ILE A 82 -4.15 15.11 0.33
CA ILE A 82 -3.92 14.13 -0.74
C ILE A 82 -3.89 14.90 -2.04
N ILE A 83 -2.78 14.84 -2.77
CA ILE A 83 -2.59 15.50 -4.05
C ILE A 83 -2.57 14.42 -5.14
N ILE A 84 -3.43 14.58 -6.14
CA ILE A 84 -3.43 13.70 -7.32
C ILE A 84 -2.86 14.49 -8.49
N ILE A 85 -1.83 13.94 -9.12
CA ILE A 85 -1.16 14.47 -10.30
C ILE A 85 -1.33 13.53 -11.49
N PRO A 86 -1.21 13.97 -12.76
CA PRO A 86 -1.40 13.10 -13.93
C PRO A 86 -0.44 11.92 -13.98
N GLU A 87 0.85 12.20 -13.87
CA GLU A 87 1.97 11.27 -14.02
C GLU A 87 2.94 11.44 -12.84
N PRO A 88 3.76 10.42 -12.52
CA PRO A 88 4.83 10.54 -11.53
C PRO A 88 5.76 11.72 -11.83
N VAL A 89 6.25 12.37 -10.78
CA VAL A 89 7.25 13.44 -10.95
C VAL A 89 8.64 12.81 -10.99
N THR A 90 9.25 12.79 -12.16
CA THR A 90 10.66 12.43 -12.32
C THR A 90 11.52 13.59 -11.83
N ARG A 91 12.22 13.43 -10.72
CA ARG A 91 13.25 14.40 -10.32
C ARG A 91 14.58 13.98 -10.91
N ARG A 92 15.21 14.91 -11.65
CA ARG A 92 16.63 14.81 -11.97
C ARG A 92 17.41 15.27 -10.76
N GLN A 93 18.10 14.36 -10.10
CA GLN A 93 19.11 14.73 -9.10
C GLN A 93 20.47 14.83 -9.80
N GLU A 94 21.08 16.01 -9.76
CA GLU A 94 22.48 16.20 -10.12
C GLU A 94 23.32 15.91 -8.87
N VAL A 95 23.96 14.76 -8.81
CA VAL A 95 24.93 14.44 -7.76
C VAL A 95 26.31 14.74 -8.31
N GLN A 96 26.99 15.72 -7.72
CA GLN A 96 28.39 16.04 -8.03
C GLN A 96 29.27 15.28 -7.05
N ASP A 97 30.14 14.41 -7.57
CA ASP A 97 31.11 13.72 -6.74
C ASP A 97 32.27 14.67 -6.31
N GLU A 98 33.12 14.20 -5.42
CA GLU A 98 34.27 14.95 -4.90
C GLU A 98 35.34 15.28 -5.97
N PHE A 99 35.17 14.72 -7.18
CA PHE A 99 36.04 15.00 -8.33
C PHE A 99 35.39 15.94 -9.35
N GLY A 100 34.16 16.45 -9.07
CA GLY A 100 33.46 17.39 -9.91
C GLY A 100 32.74 16.73 -11.09
N LEU A 101 32.60 15.40 -11.12
CA LEU A 101 31.81 14.68 -12.11
C LEU A 101 30.34 14.80 -11.71
N VAL A 102 29.52 15.34 -12.60
CA VAL A 102 28.06 15.41 -12.42
C VAL A 102 27.47 14.14 -13.02
N SER A 103 26.86 13.31 -12.18
CA SER A 103 26.04 12.18 -12.62
C SER A 103 24.57 12.58 -12.48
N GLU A 104 23.85 12.55 -13.59
CA GLU A 104 22.39 12.71 -13.60
C GLU A 104 21.77 11.33 -13.33
N PHE A 105 21.06 11.20 -12.23
CA PHE A 105 20.18 10.06 -11.97
C PHE A 105 18.74 10.53 -12.13
N GLU A 106 17.98 9.84 -12.95
CA GLU A 106 16.52 10.00 -13.00
C GLU A 106 15.94 9.09 -11.93
N GLU A 107 15.47 9.67 -10.83
CA GLU A 107 14.72 8.98 -9.80
C GLU A 107 13.24 9.22 -10.07
N GLU A 108 12.50 8.19 -10.48
CA GLU A 108 11.04 8.23 -10.56
C GLU A 108 10.49 8.15 -9.13
N ASN A 109 10.26 9.30 -8.51
CA ASN A 109 9.54 9.36 -7.25
C ASN A 109 8.05 9.52 -7.53
N ALA A 110 7.32 8.41 -7.47
CA ALA A 110 5.86 8.39 -7.51
C ALA A 110 5.23 9.10 -6.28
N GLY A 111 5.99 9.27 -5.21
CA GLY A 111 5.59 9.98 -4.00
C GLY A 111 6.76 10.27 -3.07
N GLU A 112 7.09 11.55 -2.85
CA GLU A 112 7.90 11.96 -1.71
C GLU A 112 7.01 12.04 -0.46
N SER A 113 7.13 11.08 0.42
CA SER A 113 6.49 11.10 1.72
C SER A 113 7.34 11.83 2.74
N TRP A 114 7.14 13.14 2.89
CA TRP A 114 7.69 13.88 4.01
C TRP A 114 6.88 13.58 5.28
N PRO A 115 7.47 13.52 6.47
CA PRO A 115 6.76 13.11 7.70
C PRO A 115 5.45 13.83 7.97
N GLN A 116 5.34 15.09 7.59
CA GLN A 116 4.11 15.91 7.69
C GLN A 116 3.65 16.46 6.34
N GLY A 117 4.26 16.02 5.23
CA GLY A 117 3.92 16.43 3.88
C GLY A 117 2.62 15.81 3.39
N PRO A 118 2.09 16.30 2.25
CA PRO A 118 0.93 15.71 1.60
C PRO A 118 1.21 14.25 1.17
N LEU A 119 0.16 13.50 0.94
CA LEU A 119 0.21 12.27 0.19
C LEU A 119 0.10 12.62 -1.29
N VAL A 120 1.10 12.28 -2.11
CA VAL A 120 1.09 12.57 -3.55
C VAL A 120 0.91 11.25 -4.31
N LEU A 121 -0.04 11.22 -5.23
CA LEU A 121 -0.38 10.01 -5.99
C LEU A 121 -0.49 10.34 -7.48
N ALA A 122 0.12 9.50 -8.32
CA ALA A 122 0.05 9.61 -9.77
C ALA A 122 -1.23 8.93 -10.30
N TRP A 123 -2.03 9.66 -11.07
CA TRP A 123 -3.30 9.14 -11.59
C TRP A 123 -3.11 7.97 -12.58
N SER A 124 -2.06 8.03 -13.39
CA SER A 124 -1.72 6.94 -14.34
C SER A 124 -1.53 5.60 -13.62
N GLU A 125 -0.93 5.59 -12.44
CA GLU A 125 -0.70 4.40 -11.64
C GLU A 125 -1.95 3.97 -10.88
N LEU A 126 -2.72 4.92 -10.32
CA LEU A 126 -3.97 4.64 -9.62
C LEU A 126 -5.02 3.91 -10.48
N GLN A 127 -4.93 4.02 -11.80
CA GLN A 127 -5.85 3.32 -12.71
C GLN A 127 -5.61 1.81 -12.75
N GLN A 128 -4.45 1.35 -12.31
CA GLN A 128 -4.05 -0.05 -12.25
C GLN A 128 -4.30 -0.67 -10.87
N ASP A 129 -4.53 0.17 -9.86
CA ASP A 129 -4.71 -0.24 -8.46
C ASP A 129 -6.00 -1.04 -8.21
N GLY A 130 -5.95 -1.85 -7.17
CA GLY A 130 -7.13 -2.48 -6.57
C GLY A 130 -7.40 -3.90 -7.01
N ASP A 131 -6.54 -4.52 -7.81
CA ASP A 131 -6.60 -5.96 -8.13
C ASP A 131 -5.72 -6.79 -7.16
N TRP A 132 -5.76 -8.12 -7.33
CA TRP A 132 -4.98 -9.10 -6.59
C TRP A 132 -3.70 -9.44 -7.41
N ASP A 133 -2.76 -8.52 -7.51
CA ASP A 133 -1.56 -8.62 -8.36
C ASP A 133 -0.23 -8.33 -7.66
N GLY A 134 -0.29 -7.89 -6.41
CA GLY A 134 0.90 -7.56 -5.61
C GLY A 134 1.27 -6.09 -5.61
N PHE A 135 0.53 -5.24 -6.35
CA PHE A 135 0.79 -3.80 -6.46
C PHE A 135 -0.41 -2.96 -6.01
N ASN A 136 -0.18 -1.89 -5.27
CA ASN A 136 -1.17 -0.86 -4.96
C ASN A 136 -0.50 0.43 -4.45
N LEU A 137 -0.40 1.44 -5.31
CA LEU A 137 0.24 2.72 -4.97
C LEU A 137 -0.38 3.39 -3.74
N VAL A 138 -1.72 3.33 -3.60
CA VAL A 138 -2.41 3.95 -2.46
C VAL A 138 -1.96 3.32 -1.14
N ILE A 139 -1.84 2.00 -1.11
CA ILE A 139 -1.40 1.25 0.09
C ILE A 139 0.08 1.50 0.34
N HIS A 140 0.91 1.52 -0.70
CA HIS A 140 2.34 1.80 -0.63
C HIS A 140 2.60 3.13 0.08
N GLU A 141 2.08 4.19 -0.48
CA GLU A 141 2.29 5.55 0.05
C GLU A 141 1.71 5.74 1.46
N LEU A 142 0.59 5.09 1.74
CA LEU A 142 0.01 5.12 3.08
C LEU A 142 0.78 4.27 4.08
N ALA A 143 1.49 3.22 3.64
CA ALA A 143 2.41 2.49 4.50
C ALA A 143 3.55 3.40 4.97
N HIS A 144 4.14 4.21 4.07
CA HIS A 144 5.11 5.23 4.48
C HIS A 144 4.53 6.24 5.49
N LYS A 145 3.27 6.67 5.29
CA LYS A 145 2.61 7.57 6.27
C LYS A 145 2.41 6.90 7.64
N LEU A 146 2.18 5.59 7.68
CA LEU A 146 2.12 4.83 8.94
C LEU A 146 3.49 4.70 9.57
N ASP A 147 4.52 4.42 8.79
CA ASP A 147 5.90 4.28 9.25
C ASP A 147 6.40 5.59 9.88
N MET A 148 6.21 6.71 9.18
CA MET A 148 6.60 8.04 9.64
C MET A 148 5.86 8.55 10.89
N LEU A 149 4.86 7.85 11.41
CA LEU A 149 4.24 8.23 12.68
C LEU A 149 5.19 8.10 13.88
N GLY A 150 6.24 7.29 13.75
CA GLY A 150 7.30 7.09 14.74
C GLY A 150 8.48 8.06 14.58
N GLY A 151 8.61 8.72 13.44
CA GLY A 151 9.77 9.54 13.08
C GLY A 151 10.11 9.46 11.59
N GLU A 152 11.31 9.06 11.26
CA GLU A 152 11.73 8.78 9.88
C GLU A 152 11.13 7.45 9.41
N ALA A 153 10.99 7.29 8.09
CA ALA A 153 10.58 6.02 7.50
C ALA A 153 11.76 5.05 7.54
N ASP A 154 11.68 4.04 8.39
CA ASP A 154 12.72 3.03 8.58
C ASP A 154 12.19 1.57 8.55
N GLY A 155 10.91 1.39 8.19
CA GLY A 155 10.22 0.11 8.18
C GLY A 155 9.74 -0.35 9.55
N ALA A 156 9.76 0.53 10.55
CA ALA A 156 9.38 0.22 11.92
C ALA A 156 8.29 1.18 12.45
N PRO A 157 7.06 1.09 11.94
CA PRO A 157 5.96 1.93 12.39
C PRO A 157 5.68 1.73 13.90
N PRO A 158 5.08 2.73 14.57
CA PRO A 158 4.62 2.53 15.94
C PRO A 158 3.67 1.34 16.02
N LEU A 159 3.99 0.36 16.86
CA LEU A 159 3.23 -0.88 16.92
C LEU A 159 1.98 -0.73 17.79
N PRO A 160 0.80 -1.24 17.36
CA PRO A 160 -0.41 -1.19 18.17
C PRO A 160 -0.38 -2.19 19.32
N GLY A 161 -1.03 -1.83 20.42
CA GLY A 161 -1.28 -2.72 21.54
C GLY A 161 -0.01 -3.26 22.21
N LEU A 162 0.08 -4.59 22.34
CA LEU A 162 1.18 -5.30 23.00
C LEU A 162 2.10 -6.02 21.98
N MET A 163 2.12 -5.58 20.73
CA MET A 163 3.04 -6.16 19.75
C MET A 163 4.50 -5.94 20.15
N SER A 164 5.32 -6.95 19.92
CA SER A 164 6.74 -6.92 20.26
C SER A 164 7.56 -6.28 19.14
N SER A 165 8.24 -5.16 19.42
CA SER A 165 9.17 -4.53 18.50
C SER A 165 10.33 -5.46 18.12
N GLN A 166 10.79 -6.31 19.06
CA GLN A 166 11.82 -7.31 18.79
C GLN A 166 11.37 -8.34 17.74
N LEU A 167 10.14 -8.87 17.86
CA LEU A 167 9.60 -9.83 16.89
C LEU A 167 9.34 -9.18 15.53
N TRP A 168 8.89 -7.93 15.52
CA TRP A 168 8.76 -7.13 14.31
C TRP A 168 10.11 -7.00 13.60
N GLN A 169 11.10 -6.43 14.28
CA GLN A 169 12.44 -6.24 13.73
C GLN A 169 13.05 -7.56 13.23
N GLN A 170 12.92 -8.64 13.99
CA GLN A 170 13.44 -9.95 13.59
C GLN A 170 12.81 -10.47 12.30
N ALA A 171 11.47 -10.33 12.16
CA ALA A 171 10.74 -10.78 10.98
C ALA A 171 11.12 -9.95 9.74
N PHE A 172 11.09 -8.63 9.86
CA PHE A 172 11.35 -7.73 8.74
C PHE A 172 12.83 -7.74 8.33
N GLN A 173 13.78 -7.66 9.28
CA GLN A 173 15.20 -7.70 8.97
C GLN A 173 15.60 -9.02 8.28
N SER A 174 15.16 -10.17 8.81
CA SER A 174 15.50 -11.45 8.21
C SER A 174 14.93 -11.61 6.78
N ALA A 175 13.74 -11.08 6.52
CA ALA A 175 13.14 -11.13 5.19
C ALA A 175 13.82 -10.16 4.23
N PHE A 176 14.14 -8.95 4.66
CA PHE A 176 14.90 -7.96 3.90
C PHE A 176 16.28 -8.49 3.51
N ASP A 177 17.05 -9.03 4.47
CA ASP A 177 18.36 -9.64 4.21
C ASP A 177 18.26 -10.80 3.20
N THR A 178 17.17 -11.58 3.25
CA THR A 178 16.91 -12.67 2.31
C THR A 178 16.68 -12.13 0.89
N LEU A 179 15.87 -11.08 0.75
CA LEU A 179 15.62 -10.42 -0.53
C LEU A 179 16.92 -9.86 -1.13
N CYS A 180 17.71 -9.12 -0.35
CA CYS A 180 18.99 -8.58 -0.80
C CYS A 180 19.94 -9.70 -1.28
N GLN A 181 20.03 -10.82 -0.53
CA GLN A 181 20.86 -11.96 -0.93
C GLN A 181 20.39 -12.65 -2.21
N GLN A 182 19.08 -12.67 -2.48
CA GLN A 182 18.54 -13.20 -3.74
C GLN A 182 18.96 -12.31 -4.90
N LEU A 183 18.83 -11.01 -4.75
CA LEU A 183 19.25 -10.04 -5.79
C LEU A 183 20.76 -10.08 -6.05
N ASP A 184 21.59 -10.20 -5.01
CA ASP A 184 23.04 -10.37 -5.14
C ASP A 184 23.44 -11.62 -5.96
N ARG A 185 22.54 -12.58 -6.06
CA ARG A 185 22.72 -13.84 -6.83
C ARG A 185 21.97 -13.84 -8.16
N ASP A 186 21.43 -12.71 -8.57
CA ASP A 186 20.57 -12.60 -9.76
C ASP A 186 19.37 -13.61 -9.75
N GLU A 187 18.87 -13.96 -8.57
CA GLU A 187 17.70 -14.83 -8.42
C GLU A 187 16.41 -14.05 -8.62
N VAL A 188 15.37 -14.70 -9.16
CA VAL A 188 14.04 -14.10 -9.28
C VAL A 188 13.42 -13.96 -7.90
N THR A 189 13.01 -12.75 -7.56
CA THR A 189 12.38 -12.42 -6.28
C THR A 189 10.87 -12.65 -6.32
N ALA A 190 10.29 -12.99 -5.18
CA ALA A 190 8.84 -13.24 -5.07
C ALA A 190 8.03 -11.94 -4.91
N ILE A 191 8.66 -10.86 -4.48
CA ILE A 191 8.09 -9.51 -4.40
C ILE A 191 8.95 -8.57 -5.24
N ASP A 192 8.45 -7.36 -5.47
CA ASP A 192 9.14 -6.36 -6.27
C ASP A 192 10.58 -6.14 -5.75
N PRO A 193 11.62 -6.22 -6.62
CA PRO A 193 13.00 -5.92 -6.27
C PRO A 193 13.21 -4.53 -5.63
N TYR A 194 12.35 -3.56 -5.95
CA TYR A 194 12.36 -2.22 -5.37
C TYR A 194 12.32 -2.26 -3.83
N ALA A 195 11.69 -3.27 -3.25
CA ALA A 195 11.67 -3.51 -1.81
C ALA A 195 13.06 -3.65 -1.17
N ALA A 196 14.13 -3.92 -1.95
CA ALA A 196 15.48 -4.06 -1.44
C ALA A 196 16.26 -2.73 -1.36
N GLU A 197 15.71 -1.63 -1.87
CA GLU A 197 16.39 -0.34 -1.85
C GLU A 197 16.54 0.22 -0.44
N HIS A 198 15.50 0.05 0.39
CA HIS A 198 15.51 0.53 1.77
C HIS A 198 14.52 -0.28 2.64
N PRO A 199 14.75 -0.46 3.96
CA PRO A 199 13.80 -1.12 4.86
C PRO A 199 12.39 -0.51 4.85
N ALA A 200 12.25 0.80 4.62
CA ALA A 200 10.96 1.46 4.46
C ALA A 200 10.23 0.99 3.21
N GLU A 201 10.95 0.81 2.07
CA GLU A 201 10.38 0.27 0.84
C GLU A 201 9.99 -1.20 1.01
N PHE A 202 10.82 -1.97 1.72
CA PHE A 202 10.45 -3.35 2.07
C PHE A 202 9.15 -3.42 2.87
N PHE A 203 8.95 -2.50 3.82
CA PHE A 203 7.70 -2.42 4.57
C PHE A 203 6.54 -2.03 3.67
N ALA A 204 6.68 -1.01 2.81
CA ALA A 204 5.63 -0.53 1.91
C ALA A 204 5.20 -1.62 0.91
N VAL A 205 6.16 -2.24 0.19
CA VAL A 205 5.89 -3.35 -0.75
C VAL A 205 5.31 -4.57 -0.01
N SER A 206 5.77 -4.86 1.22
CA SER A 206 5.16 -5.92 2.03
C SER A 206 3.71 -5.62 2.38
N CYS A 207 3.34 -4.35 2.62
CA CYS A 207 1.96 -3.93 2.84
C CYS A 207 1.12 -4.07 1.57
N GLU A 208 1.65 -3.70 0.41
CA GLU A 208 0.99 -3.94 -0.88
C GLU A 208 0.68 -5.42 -1.05
N CYS A 209 1.70 -6.28 -1.01
CA CYS A 209 1.53 -7.73 -1.13
C CYS A 209 0.59 -8.31 -0.07
N PHE A 210 0.62 -7.81 1.16
CA PHE A 210 -0.29 -8.25 2.22
C PHE A 210 -1.75 -8.06 1.86
N PHE A 211 -2.11 -6.94 1.22
CA PHE A 211 -3.48 -6.65 0.83
C PHE A 211 -3.85 -7.14 -0.57
N THR A 212 -2.89 -7.30 -1.49
CA THR A 212 -3.14 -7.58 -2.92
C THR A 212 -2.64 -8.94 -3.39
N ASP A 213 -1.66 -9.56 -2.72
CA ASP A 213 -1.23 -10.95 -2.96
C ASP A 213 -0.84 -11.66 -1.64
N PRO A 214 -1.81 -11.78 -0.71
CA PRO A 214 -1.57 -12.26 0.64
C PRO A 214 -1.03 -13.68 0.71
N LEU A 215 -1.39 -14.53 -0.24
CA LEU A 215 -0.94 -15.93 -0.26
C LEU A 215 0.54 -16.04 -0.63
N ARG A 216 1.01 -15.23 -1.59
CA ARG A 216 2.43 -15.14 -1.93
C ARG A 216 3.25 -14.67 -0.73
N LEU A 217 2.84 -13.55 -0.12
CA LEU A 217 3.54 -13.02 1.05
C LEU A 217 3.57 -14.04 2.20
N GLN A 218 2.43 -14.72 2.47
CA GLN A 218 2.33 -15.74 3.50
C GLN A 218 3.26 -16.92 3.23
N GLN A 219 3.41 -17.32 1.97
CA GLN A 219 4.26 -18.44 1.56
C GLN A 219 5.75 -18.09 1.67
N VAL A 220 6.14 -16.90 1.18
CA VAL A 220 7.56 -16.52 1.06
C VAL A 220 8.10 -15.91 2.35
N TYR A 221 7.33 -15.01 2.98
CA TYR A 221 7.70 -14.33 4.21
C TYR A 221 6.66 -14.54 5.33
N PRO A 222 6.46 -15.78 5.81
CA PRO A 222 5.38 -16.09 6.77
C PRO A 222 5.49 -15.34 8.11
N ALA A 223 6.70 -14.94 8.51
CA ALA A 223 6.91 -14.15 9.71
C ALA A 223 6.44 -12.70 9.51
N VAL A 224 6.75 -12.09 8.36
CA VAL A 224 6.28 -10.75 7.97
C VAL A 224 4.76 -10.74 7.88
N TYR A 225 4.17 -11.72 7.17
CA TYR A 225 2.71 -11.84 7.06
C TYR A 225 2.02 -11.87 8.43
N ARG A 226 2.54 -12.66 9.39
CA ARG A 226 1.99 -12.71 10.75
C ARG A 226 2.10 -11.39 11.50
N GLN A 227 3.21 -10.66 11.33
CA GLN A 227 3.38 -9.35 11.94
C GLN A 227 2.38 -8.34 11.35
N LEU A 228 2.22 -8.31 10.02
CA LEU A 228 1.23 -7.45 9.36
C LEU A 228 -0.20 -7.81 9.73
N SER A 229 -0.53 -9.12 9.84
CA SER A 229 -1.86 -9.54 10.29
C SER A 229 -2.19 -9.05 11.69
N GLN A 230 -1.22 -9.05 12.61
CA GLN A 230 -1.38 -8.51 13.96
C GLN A 230 -1.46 -6.99 13.93
N PHE A 231 -0.60 -6.33 13.15
CA PHE A 231 -0.54 -4.88 13.02
C PHE A 231 -1.87 -4.31 12.52
N PHE A 232 -2.35 -4.81 11.39
CA PHE A 232 -3.59 -4.35 10.77
C PHE A 232 -4.85 -4.97 11.40
N SER A 233 -4.70 -5.99 12.27
CA SER A 233 -5.81 -6.80 12.78
C SER A 233 -6.69 -7.34 11.65
N GLN A 234 -6.07 -7.77 10.54
CA GLN A 234 -6.71 -8.30 9.34
C GLN A 234 -6.00 -9.57 8.86
N ASP A 235 -6.73 -10.43 8.16
CA ASP A 235 -6.17 -11.61 7.49
C ASP A 235 -6.70 -11.68 6.05
N PRO A 236 -6.05 -10.97 5.10
CA PRO A 236 -6.50 -10.94 3.71
C PRO A 236 -6.46 -12.29 3.00
N ALA A 237 -5.60 -13.23 3.43
CA ALA A 237 -5.54 -14.58 2.85
C ALA A 237 -6.88 -15.31 2.98
N LEU A 238 -7.66 -15.07 4.05
CA LEU A 238 -9.00 -15.64 4.22
C LEU A 238 -10.02 -15.07 3.23
N ARG A 239 -9.75 -13.94 2.61
CA ARG A 239 -10.61 -13.26 1.64
C ARG A 239 -10.17 -13.48 0.20
N PHE A 240 -8.98 -14.09 -0.02
CA PHE A 240 -8.45 -14.32 -1.35
C PHE A 240 -9.38 -15.22 -2.18
N PRO A 241 -9.76 -14.85 -3.40
CA PRO A 241 -10.72 -15.62 -4.19
C PRO A 241 -10.19 -17.01 -4.54
N ALA A 242 -10.93 -18.07 -4.14
CA ALA A 242 -10.57 -19.45 -4.44
C ALA A 242 -10.44 -19.72 -5.96
N THR A 243 -11.13 -18.95 -6.79
CA THR A 243 -11.04 -19.04 -8.26
C THR A 243 -9.66 -18.66 -8.81
N ARG A 244 -8.89 -17.83 -8.13
CA ARG A 244 -7.52 -17.48 -8.52
C ARG A 244 -6.48 -18.53 -8.10
N LEU A 245 -6.77 -19.32 -7.07
CA LEU A 245 -5.94 -20.47 -6.68
C LEU A 245 -5.86 -21.52 -7.81
N LEU A 246 -6.97 -21.71 -8.54
CA LEU A 246 -7.05 -22.68 -9.65
C LEU A 246 -6.43 -22.18 -10.96
N ALA A 247 -6.28 -20.85 -11.13
CA ALA A 247 -5.69 -20.26 -12.32
C ALA A 247 -4.15 -20.29 -12.29
N GLY A 248 -3.54 -20.30 -11.10
CA GLY A 248 -2.08 -20.37 -10.94
C GLY A 248 -1.46 -21.74 -11.15
N GLU A 249 -2.27 -22.83 -11.09
CA GLU A 249 -1.78 -24.21 -11.30
C GLU A 249 -1.77 -24.63 -12.78
N GLY A 250 -2.28 -23.79 -13.71
CA GLY A 250 -2.49 -24.13 -15.13
C GLY A 250 -1.34 -23.81 -16.08
N ASP A 251 -0.29 -23.07 -15.67
CA ASP A 251 0.77 -22.62 -16.58
C ASP A 251 2.15 -23.29 -16.37
N THR A 252 2.17 -24.45 -15.74
CA THR A 252 3.39 -25.28 -15.67
C THR A 252 3.27 -26.50 -16.58
N GLY A 253 3.18 -26.30 -17.90
CA GLY A 253 3.19 -27.49 -18.75
C GLY A 253 2.92 -27.24 -20.21
N SER A 254 3.87 -26.72 -20.96
CA SER A 254 4.16 -27.14 -22.34
C SER A 254 5.44 -26.47 -22.86
N LEU A 255 6.58 -27.01 -22.52
CA LEU A 255 7.77 -26.94 -23.37
C LEU A 255 8.01 -28.37 -23.88
N GLY A 256 7.42 -28.64 -25.03
CA GLY A 256 7.80 -29.73 -25.91
C GLY A 256 8.64 -29.23 -27.05
#